data_d38b1663b8f01ad6806a25305986f08d
#
_entry.id   d38b1663b8f01ad6806a25305986f08d
#
_cell.length_a   1.000
_cell.length_b   1.000
_cell.length_c   1.000
_cell.angle_alpha   90.00
_cell.angle_beta   90.00
_cell.angle_gamma   90.00
#
_symmetry.space_group_name_H-M   'P 1'
#
loop_
_entity.id
_entity.type
_entity.pdbx_description
1 polymer ?
#
loop_
_entity_poly.entity_id
_entity_poly.type
_entity_poly.pdbx_seq_one_letter_code
_entity_poly.pdbx_strand_id
1 'polypeptide(L)'
;YKNLRVQLEKNYPSKKEVITINEASLKNAYHFTKMIIHFQGFWLLDEFSKNHHWNLNLSEIARIWTRGCIIQSDFMETLVPILKITPTILLDISIAEQIKTTAPAATEIVIKALENKIATAILSDAIQFFNAISTAHSTANLIQAQRDYFGAHTFLRIGATAKEHYAWGS
;
A
#
# COMPACT_ATOMS: atom_id res chain seq x y z
N TYR A 1 6.90 23.71 14.01
CA TYR A 1 5.75 22.81 14.17
C TYR A 1 5.46 22.42 15.64
N LYS A 2 6.45 22.39 16.57
CA LYS A 2 6.22 22.01 17.98
C LYS A 2 5.20 22.94 18.65
N ASN A 3 5.37 24.24 18.51
CA ASN A 3 4.47 25.24 19.12
C ASN A 3 3.04 25.16 18.54
N LEU A 4 2.91 24.93 17.24
CA LEU A 4 1.61 24.76 16.59
C LEU A 4 0.89 23.50 17.13
N ARG A 5 1.59 22.38 17.29
CA ARG A 5 0.99 21.15 17.87
C ARG A 5 0.47 21.38 19.28
N VAL A 6 1.22 22.09 20.12
CA VAL A 6 0.79 22.43 21.48
C VAL A 6 -0.46 23.32 21.48
N GLN A 7 -0.54 24.28 20.57
CA GLN A 7 -1.72 25.15 20.43
C GLN A 7 -2.94 24.35 19.91
N LEU A 8 -2.75 23.49 18.91
CA LEU A 8 -3.82 22.68 18.37
C LEU A 8 -4.34 21.66 19.40
N GLU A 9 -3.48 21.07 20.22
CA GLU A 9 -3.90 20.12 21.24
C GLU A 9 -4.84 20.76 22.30
N LYS A 10 -4.72 22.07 22.57
CA LYS A 10 -5.65 22.78 23.46
C LYS A 10 -7.07 22.80 22.91
N ASN A 11 -7.21 22.97 21.58
CA ASN A 11 -8.50 23.02 20.92
C ASN A 11 -9.06 21.62 20.58
N TYR A 12 -8.15 20.68 20.37
CA TYR A 12 -8.46 19.31 19.93
C TYR A 12 -7.77 18.28 20.83
N PRO A 13 -8.13 18.20 22.13
CA PRO A 13 -7.43 17.34 23.07
C PRO A 13 -7.49 15.88 22.64
N SER A 14 -6.36 15.19 22.75
CA SER A 14 -6.30 13.74 22.61
C SER A 14 -6.72 13.05 23.91
N LYS A 15 -7.37 11.91 23.82
CA LYS A 15 -7.57 11.05 24.98
C LYS A 15 -6.20 10.50 25.41
N LYS A 16 -5.84 10.69 26.67
CA LYS A 16 -4.61 10.14 27.26
C LYS A 16 -4.88 8.77 27.91
N GLU A 17 -5.59 7.91 27.21
CA GLU A 17 -5.82 6.56 27.70
C GLU A 17 -4.63 5.66 27.31
N VAL A 18 -4.25 4.76 28.20
CA VAL A 18 -3.26 3.73 27.89
C VAL A 18 -3.92 2.71 26.97
N ILE A 19 -3.40 2.61 25.75
CA ILE A 19 -3.89 1.65 24.78
C ILE A 19 -3.13 0.34 24.99
N THR A 20 -3.85 -0.71 25.28
CA THR A 20 -3.27 -2.05 25.29
C THR A 20 -3.28 -2.62 23.87
N ILE A 21 -2.11 -2.86 23.34
CA ILE A 21 -1.93 -3.50 22.03
C ILE A 21 -1.26 -4.84 22.24
N ASN A 22 -1.80 -5.89 21.61
CA ASN A 22 -1.16 -7.19 21.61
C ASN A 22 0.12 -7.12 20.77
N GLU A 23 1.24 -7.56 21.33
CA GLU A 23 2.55 -7.55 20.64
C GLU A 23 2.54 -8.36 19.34
N ALA A 24 1.86 -9.52 19.32
CA ALA A 24 1.74 -10.33 18.13
C ALA A 24 0.95 -9.61 17.03
N SER A 25 -0.14 -8.91 17.38
CA SER A 25 -0.89 -8.08 16.42
C SER A 25 -0.03 -6.94 15.86
N LEU A 26 0.78 -6.30 16.70
CA LEU A 26 1.68 -5.24 16.25
C LEU A 26 2.78 -5.78 15.31
N LYS A 27 3.37 -6.93 15.64
CA LYS A 27 4.34 -7.61 14.77
C LYS A 27 3.72 -7.96 13.42
N ASN A 28 2.51 -8.51 13.40
CA ASN A 28 1.79 -8.85 12.18
C ASN A 28 1.47 -7.60 11.34
N ALA A 29 1.02 -6.51 11.98
CA ALA A 29 0.77 -5.25 11.30
C ALA A 29 2.04 -4.67 10.67
N TYR A 30 3.15 -4.70 11.37
CA TYR A 30 4.45 -4.30 10.85
C TYR A 30 4.88 -5.20 9.68
N HIS A 31 4.72 -6.51 9.80
CA HIS A 31 5.09 -7.46 8.74
C HIS A 31 4.25 -7.25 7.47
N PHE A 32 2.93 -7.11 7.62
CA PHE A 32 2.05 -6.74 6.51
C PHE A 32 2.53 -5.47 5.80
N THR A 33 2.72 -4.40 6.57
CA THR A 33 3.15 -3.10 6.05
C THR A 33 4.47 -3.22 5.29
N LYS A 34 5.43 -3.97 5.86
CA LYS A 34 6.72 -4.23 5.24
C LYS A 34 6.58 -4.92 3.87
N MET A 35 5.74 -5.95 3.76
CA MET A 35 5.47 -6.64 2.49
C MET A 35 4.93 -5.67 1.44
N ILE A 36 3.95 -4.84 1.80
CA ILE A 36 3.35 -3.87 0.88
C ILE A 36 4.35 -2.82 0.42
N ILE A 37 5.14 -2.24 1.33
CA ILE A 37 6.14 -1.22 0.98
C ILE A 37 7.22 -1.79 0.05
N HIS A 38 7.69 -3.02 0.30
CA HIS A 38 8.67 -3.66 -0.58
C HIS A 38 8.07 -3.95 -1.97
N PHE A 39 6.81 -4.39 -2.02
CA PHE A 39 6.11 -4.52 -3.29
C PHE A 39 6.06 -3.20 -4.05
N GLN A 40 5.64 -2.11 -3.41
CA GLN A 40 5.60 -0.79 -4.04
C GLN A 40 6.96 -0.37 -4.60
N GLY A 41 8.03 -0.58 -3.82
CA GLY A 41 9.39 -0.23 -4.22
C GLY A 41 9.87 -1.04 -5.43
N PHE A 42 9.73 -2.35 -5.41
CA PHE A 42 10.15 -3.21 -6.52
C PHE A 42 9.27 -3.05 -7.76
N TRP A 43 7.96 -2.84 -7.57
CA TRP A 43 7.07 -2.54 -8.70
C TRP A 43 7.42 -1.22 -9.38
N LEU A 44 7.71 -0.19 -8.60
CA LEU A 44 8.17 1.10 -9.13
C LEU A 44 9.48 0.95 -9.92
N LEU A 45 10.46 0.22 -9.38
CA LEU A 45 11.73 -0.06 -10.07
C LEU A 45 11.50 -0.81 -11.39
N ASP A 46 10.62 -1.80 -11.41
CA ASP A 46 10.26 -2.55 -12.61
C ASP A 46 9.65 -1.67 -13.68
N GLU A 47 8.65 -0.86 -13.31
CA GLU A 47 7.98 0.06 -14.25
C GLU A 47 8.95 1.11 -14.82
N PHE A 48 9.81 1.70 -14.00
CA PHE A 48 10.84 2.61 -14.48
C PHE A 48 11.88 1.91 -15.35
N SER A 49 12.28 0.70 -14.99
CA SER A 49 13.21 -0.11 -15.77
C SER A 49 12.67 -0.38 -17.18
N LYS A 50 11.39 -0.73 -17.31
CA LYS A 50 10.71 -0.95 -18.58
C LYS A 50 10.63 0.35 -19.39
N ASN A 51 10.14 1.42 -18.78
CA ASN A 51 9.89 2.70 -19.45
C ASN A 51 11.19 3.38 -19.92
N HIS A 52 12.29 3.17 -19.23
CA HIS A 52 13.59 3.78 -19.53
C HIS A 52 14.62 2.79 -20.13
N HIS A 53 14.21 1.55 -20.37
CA HIS A 53 15.08 0.50 -20.92
C HIS A 53 16.36 0.24 -20.09
N TRP A 54 16.25 0.34 -18.74
CA TRP A 54 17.40 0.13 -17.84
C TRP A 54 17.80 -1.33 -17.67
N ASN A 55 16.91 -2.27 -17.98
CA ASN A 55 17.13 -3.71 -17.81
C ASN A 55 17.59 -4.10 -16.39
N LEU A 56 16.98 -3.53 -15.37
CA LEU A 56 17.33 -3.80 -13.98
C LEU A 56 17.08 -5.27 -13.62
N ASN A 57 18.06 -5.87 -12.97
CA ASN A 57 17.89 -7.18 -12.35
C ASN A 57 17.40 -7.00 -10.90
N LEU A 58 16.09 -7.07 -10.69
CA LEU A 58 15.47 -6.83 -9.38
C LEU A 58 15.93 -7.83 -8.32
N SER A 59 16.18 -9.08 -8.70
CA SER A 59 16.71 -10.10 -7.79
C SER A 59 18.11 -9.73 -7.30
N GLU A 60 18.98 -9.21 -8.17
CA GLU A 60 20.30 -8.75 -7.78
C GLU A 60 20.25 -7.50 -6.91
N ILE A 61 19.31 -6.60 -7.18
CA ILE A 61 19.06 -5.43 -6.31
C ILE A 61 18.65 -5.91 -4.91
N ALA A 62 17.69 -6.83 -4.81
CA ALA A 62 17.29 -7.41 -3.54
C ALA A 62 18.49 -8.08 -2.84
N ARG A 63 19.29 -8.86 -3.57
CA ARG A 63 20.49 -9.53 -3.03
C ARG A 63 21.49 -8.52 -2.47
N ILE A 64 21.73 -7.40 -3.15
CA ILE A 64 22.63 -6.36 -2.62
C ILE A 64 22.07 -5.77 -1.32
N TRP A 65 20.74 -5.62 -1.21
CA TRP A 65 20.08 -5.04 -0.05
C TRP A 65 19.94 -6.01 1.15
N THR A 66 20.28 -7.27 1.00
CA THR A 66 20.31 -8.22 2.13
C THR A 66 21.44 -7.96 3.12
N ARG A 67 22.47 -7.20 2.75
CA ARG A 67 23.63 -6.91 3.62
C ARG A 67 24.09 -5.47 3.46
N GLY A 68 24.51 -4.88 4.59
CA GLY A 68 25.09 -3.52 4.60
C GLY A 68 24.10 -2.40 4.26
N CYS A 69 22.81 -2.67 4.34
CA CYS A 69 21.75 -1.73 4.05
C CYS A 69 20.78 -1.63 5.23
N ILE A 70 20.21 -0.44 5.46
CA ILE A 70 19.24 -0.21 6.56
C ILE A 70 17.96 -1.05 6.41
N ILE A 71 17.62 -1.45 5.18
CA ILE A 71 16.44 -2.29 4.90
C ILE A 71 16.75 -3.79 4.87
N GLN A 72 17.99 -4.18 5.22
CA GLN A 72 18.35 -5.59 5.33
C GLN A 72 17.41 -6.35 6.27
N SER A 73 17.00 -7.55 5.89
CA SER A 73 16.10 -8.39 6.70
C SER A 73 15.94 -9.77 6.08
N ASP A 74 15.53 -10.74 6.88
CA ASP A 74 15.18 -12.09 6.41
C ASP A 74 14.10 -12.02 5.29
N PHE A 75 13.16 -11.08 5.40
CA PHE A 75 12.18 -10.86 4.35
C PHE A 75 12.83 -10.43 3.02
N MET A 76 13.85 -9.57 3.05
CA MET A 76 14.60 -9.20 1.84
C MET A 76 15.28 -10.43 1.22
N GLU A 77 15.82 -11.34 2.04
CA GLU A 77 16.41 -12.58 1.56
C GLU A 77 15.36 -13.47 0.86
N THR A 78 14.14 -13.55 1.39
CA THR A 78 13.04 -14.30 0.75
C THR A 78 12.62 -13.71 -0.59
N LEU A 79 12.79 -12.41 -0.81
CA LEU A 79 12.45 -11.75 -2.07
C LEU A 79 13.42 -12.08 -3.21
N VAL A 80 14.68 -12.41 -2.91
CA VAL A 80 15.70 -12.70 -3.93
C VAL A 80 15.26 -13.78 -4.93
N PRO A 81 14.82 -14.97 -4.53
CA PRO A 81 14.32 -15.98 -5.45
C PRO A 81 13.01 -15.60 -6.11
N ILE A 82 12.10 -14.93 -5.42
CA ILE A 82 10.78 -14.52 -5.96
C ILE A 82 10.96 -13.53 -7.11
N LEU A 83 11.81 -12.53 -6.93
CA LEU A 83 12.09 -11.49 -7.93
C LEU A 83 12.84 -11.99 -9.19
N LYS A 84 13.36 -13.22 -9.17
CA LYS A 84 13.83 -13.90 -10.39
C LYS A 84 12.67 -14.32 -11.30
N ILE A 85 11.50 -14.55 -10.71
CA ILE A 85 10.32 -15.10 -11.39
C ILE A 85 9.36 -13.98 -11.76
N THR A 86 9.06 -13.08 -10.81
CA THR A 86 8.08 -12.01 -10.98
C THR A 86 8.41 -10.77 -10.15
N PRO A 87 8.26 -9.56 -10.72
CA PRO A 87 8.31 -8.31 -9.94
C PRO A 87 7.06 -8.13 -9.08
N THR A 88 5.95 -8.80 -9.42
CA THR A 88 4.68 -8.71 -8.68
C THR A 88 4.68 -9.71 -7.52
N ILE A 89 5.50 -9.44 -6.51
CA ILE A 89 5.71 -10.33 -5.35
C ILE A 89 4.41 -10.71 -4.62
N LEU A 90 3.35 -9.89 -4.71
CA LEU A 90 2.04 -10.17 -4.09
C LEU A 90 1.31 -11.37 -4.72
N LEU A 91 1.73 -11.81 -5.92
CA LEU A 91 1.20 -13.01 -6.57
C LEU A 91 1.94 -14.29 -6.16
N ASP A 92 3.07 -14.17 -5.45
CA ASP A 92 3.74 -15.34 -4.88
C ASP A 92 2.86 -15.97 -3.79
N ILE A 93 2.73 -17.29 -3.84
CA ILE A 93 1.82 -18.05 -2.96
C ILE A 93 2.20 -17.84 -1.50
N SER A 94 3.49 -17.86 -1.17
CA SER A 94 3.95 -17.72 0.20
C SER A 94 3.72 -16.31 0.75
N ILE A 95 3.88 -15.29 -0.08
CA ILE A 95 3.58 -13.89 0.26
C ILE A 95 2.06 -13.70 0.41
N ALA A 96 1.26 -14.23 -0.51
CA ALA A 96 -0.18 -14.13 -0.45
C ALA A 96 -0.77 -14.74 0.84
N GLU A 97 -0.29 -15.90 1.27
CA GLU A 97 -0.70 -16.51 2.54
C GLU A 97 -0.28 -15.68 3.76
N GLN A 98 0.92 -15.11 3.75
CA GLN A 98 1.35 -14.21 4.82
C GLN A 98 0.49 -12.94 4.87
N ILE A 99 0.11 -12.37 3.73
CA ILE A 99 -0.79 -11.21 3.68
C ILE A 99 -2.16 -11.56 4.25
N LYS A 100 -2.76 -12.70 3.86
CA LYS A 100 -4.06 -13.13 4.40
C LYS A 100 -4.06 -13.24 5.93
N THR A 101 -2.97 -13.71 6.49
CA THR A 101 -2.85 -13.88 7.95
C THR A 101 -2.53 -12.60 8.69
N THR A 102 -1.83 -11.64 8.08
CA THR A 102 -1.33 -10.44 8.73
C THR A 102 -2.19 -9.19 8.49
N ALA A 103 -2.92 -9.10 7.37
CA ALA A 103 -3.76 -7.95 7.04
C ALA A 103 -4.85 -7.63 8.08
N PRO A 104 -5.55 -8.61 8.69
CA PRO A 104 -6.53 -8.32 9.74
C PRO A 104 -5.92 -7.59 10.94
N ALA A 105 -4.74 -8.02 11.38
CA ALA A 105 -4.03 -7.37 12.48
C ALA A 105 -3.59 -5.95 12.13
N ALA A 106 -3.14 -5.71 10.90
CA ALA A 106 -2.80 -4.36 10.44
C ALA A 106 -4.02 -3.43 10.49
N THR A 107 -5.18 -3.91 10.03
CA THR A 107 -6.44 -3.17 10.09
C THR A 107 -6.86 -2.87 11.53
N GLU A 108 -6.79 -3.85 12.43
CA GLU A 108 -7.10 -3.67 13.87
C GLU A 108 -6.21 -2.59 14.51
N ILE A 109 -4.91 -2.64 14.27
CA ILE A 109 -3.95 -1.66 14.84
C ILE A 109 -4.25 -0.25 14.32
N VAL A 110 -4.55 -0.09 13.03
CA VAL A 110 -4.87 1.22 12.46
C VAL A 110 -6.19 1.77 13.02
N ILE A 111 -7.22 0.95 13.16
CA ILE A 111 -8.50 1.37 13.78
C ILE A 111 -8.24 1.87 15.21
N LYS A 112 -7.56 1.09 16.04
CA LYS A 112 -7.23 1.48 17.43
C LYS A 112 -6.40 2.78 17.47
N ALA A 113 -5.46 2.93 16.55
CA ALA A 113 -4.65 4.14 16.47
C ALA A 113 -5.50 5.37 16.12
N LEU A 114 -6.39 5.28 15.13
CA LEU A 114 -7.27 6.37 14.72
C LEU A 114 -8.25 6.78 15.85
N GLU A 115 -8.87 5.83 16.54
CA GLU A 115 -9.76 6.06 17.67
C GLU A 115 -9.06 6.83 18.79
N ASN A 116 -7.75 6.66 18.93
CA ASN A 116 -6.94 7.28 19.98
C ASN A 116 -6.05 8.43 19.48
N LYS A 117 -6.31 8.95 18.26
CA LYS A 117 -5.56 10.05 17.65
C LYS A 117 -4.06 9.80 17.54
N ILE A 118 -3.66 8.55 17.34
CA ILE A 118 -2.28 8.16 17.06
C ILE A 118 -2.06 8.15 15.56
N ALA A 119 -1.10 8.94 15.09
CA ALA A 119 -0.76 8.99 13.68
C ALA A 119 0.03 7.73 13.27
N THR A 120 -0.54 6.95 12.34
CA THR A 120 0.05 5.73 11.78
C THR A 120 0.03 5.77 10.25
N ALA A 121 0.50 6.87 9.67
CA ALA A 121 0.39 7.14 8.24
C ALA A 121 0.84 5.93 7.39
N ILE A 122 2.05 5.42 7.62
CA ILE A 122 2.61 4.33 6.80
C ILE A 122 1.77 3.05 6.88
N LEU A 123 1.27 2.68 8.07
CA LEU A 123 0.40 1.51 8.23
C LEU A 123 -0.94 1.71 7.51
N SER A 124 -1.53 2.89 7.68
CA SER A 124 -2.79 3.26 7.03
C SER A 124 -2.65 3.26 5.51
N ASP A 125 -1.58 3.86 5.00
CA ASP A 125 -1.31 3.94 3.57
C ASP A 125 -1.08 2.56 2.96
N ALA A 126 -0.36 1.67 3.65
CA ALA A 126 -0.16 0.30 3.19
C ALA A 126 -1.49 -0.47 3.06
N ILE A 127 -2.41 -0.33 4.04
CA ILE A 127 -3.74 -0.94 3.98
C ILE A 127 -4.55 -0.36 2.81
N GLN A 128 -4.60 0.97 2.68
CA GLN A 128 -5.36 1.63 1.62
C GLN A 128 -4.82 1.27 0.24
N PHE A 129 -3.51 1.26 0.08
CA PHE A 129 -2.88 0.81 -1.16
C PHE A 129 -3.24 -0.64 -1.50
N PHE A 130 -3.09 -1.55 -0.53
CA PHE A 130 -3.43 -2.96 -0.73
C PHE A 130 -4.91 -3.15 -1.11
N ASN A 131 -5.82 -2.48 -0.40
CA ASN A 131 -7.25 -2.51 -0.72
C ASN A 131 -7.53 -2.01 -2.14
N ALA A 132 -6.87 -0.93 -2.56
CA ALA A 132 -7.06 -0.36 -3.89
C ALA A 132 -6.61 -1.32 -5.01
N ILE A 133 -5.43 -1.96 -4.86
CA ILE A 133 -4.91 -2.84 -5.91
C ILE A 133 -5.51 -4.24 -5.91
N SER A 134 -6.06 -4.70 -4.78
CA SER A 134 -6.71 -6.01 -4.64
C SER A 134 -8.20 -5.99 -4.93
N THR A 135 -8.77 -4.82 -5.23
CA THR A 135 -10.20 -4.66 -5.52
C THR A 135 -10.43 -4.37 -6.99
N ALA A 136 -10.97 -5.36 -7.73
CA ALA A 136 -11.21 -5.25 -9.18
C ALA A 136 -12.20 -4.12 -9.53
N HIS A 137 -13.21 -3.88 -8.69
CA HIS A 137 -14.20 -2.80 -8.85
C HIS A 137 -14.03 -1.77 -7.74
N SER A 138 -12.98 -0.97 -7.86
CA SER A 138 -12.64 0.03 -6.85
C SER A 138 -13.50 1.30 -6.96
N THR A 139 -13.49 2.12 -5.89
CA THR A 139 -14.12 3.44 -5.86
C THR A 139 -13.54 4.41 -6.90
N ALA A 140 -12.41 4.11 -7.52
CA ALA A 140 -11.86 4.85 -8.66
C ALA A 140 -12.83 4.93 -9.85
N ASN A 141 -13.77 3.97 -9.96
CA ASN A 141 -14.85 4.04 -10.95
C ASN A 141 -15.72 5.29 -10.79
N LEU A 142 -16.02 5.70 -9.55
CA LEU A 142 -16.76 6.94 -9.27
C LEU A 142 -15.95 8.17 -9.67
N ILE A 143 -14.65 8.17 -9.40
CA ILE A 143 -13.75 9.27 -9.80
C ILE A 143 -13.71 9.38 -11.32
N GLN A 144 -13.63 8.25 -12.04
CA GLN A 144 -13.65 8.26 -13.50
C GLN A 144 -14.99 8.72 -14.07
N ALA A 145 -16.11 8.31 -13.46
CA ALA A 145 -17.44 8.81 -13.82
C ALA A 145 -17.56 10.33 -13.62
N GLN A 146 -17.06 10.84 -12.49
CA GLN A 146 -17.03 12.28 -12.22
C GLN A 146 -16.16 13.03 -13.26
N ARG A 147 -15.00 12.52 -13.62
CA ARG A 147 -14.14 13.11 -14.66
C ARG A 147 -14.84 13.13 -16.01
N ASP A 148 -15.57 12.07 -16.35
CA ASP A 148 -16.37 12.03 -17.57
C ASP A 148 -17.53 13.02 -17.55
N TYR A 149 -18.19 13.19 -16.40
CA TYR A 149 -19.28 14.14 -16.21
C TYR A 149 -18.88 15.59 -16.53
N PHE A 150 -17.80 16.07 -15.94
CA PHE A 150 -17.44 17.48 -16.09
C PHE A 150 -16.42 17.78 -17.21
N GLY A 151 -15.80 16.78 -17.80
CA GLY A 151 -14.72 16.99 -18.76
C GLY A 151 -14.71 16.02 -19.96
N ALA A 152 -15.71 15.16 -20.11
CA ALA A 152 -15.79 14.14 -21.16
C ALA A 152 -14.51 13.30 -21.28
N HIS A 153 -13.88 12.97 -20.13
CA HIS A 153 -12.61 12.24 -20.11
C HIS A 153 -12.74 10.77 -20.49
N THR A 154 -13.95 10.34 -20.83
CA THR A 154 -14.29 8.98 -21.22
C THR A 154 -14.01 7.94 -20.13
N PHE A 155 -14.61 6.77 -20.25
CA PHE A 155 -14.36 5.61 -19.41
C PHE A 155 -14.53 4.33 -20.23
N LEU A 156 -13.99 3.24 -19.72
CA LEU A 156 -14.15 1.91 -20.31
C LEU A 156 -15.15 1.12 -19.48
N ARG A 157 -16.29 0.74 -20.07
CA ARG A 157 -17.25 -0.15 -19.39
C ARG A 157 -16.64 -1.53 -19.21
N ILE A 158 -17.08 -2.20 -18.14
CA ILE A 158 -16.71 -3.60 -17.90
C ILE A 158 -17.18 -4.44 -19.11
N GLY A 159 -16.23 -5.17 -19.70
CA GLY A 159 -16.48 -5.98 -20.90
C GLY A 159 -16.47 -5.23 -22.23
N ALA A 160 -16.32 -3.92 -22.23
CA ALA A 160 -16.15 -3.14 -23.46
C ALA A 160 -14.67 -3.05 -23.89
N THR A 161 -14.44 -2.87 -25.18
CA THR A 161 -13.09 -2.71 -25.76
C THR A 161 -12.78 -1.26 -26.15
N ALA A 162 -13.81 -0.40 -26.22
CA ALA A 162 -13.67 1.00 -26.57
C ALA A 162 -14.08 1.91 -25.41
N LYS A 163 -13.36 3.02 -25.26
CA LYS A 163 -13.73 4.09 -24.32
C LYS A 163 -14.93 4.86 -24.87
N GLU A 164 -15.81 5.30 -23.99
CA GLU A 164 -17.00 6.07 -24.32
C GLU A 164 -17.18 7.24 -23.36
N HIS A 165 -17.93 8.25 -23.79
CA HIS A 165 -18.47 9.32 -22.97
C HIS A 165 -19.96 9.07 -22.74
N TYR A 166 -20.44 9.27 -21.52
CA TYR A 166 -21.85 9.15 -21.23
C TYR A 166 -22.53 10.53 -21.32
N ALA A 167 -23.70 10.59 -21.94
CA ALA A 167 -24.51 11.83 -22.04
C ALA A 167 -25.17 12.12 -20.68
N TRP A 168 -24.43 12.74 -19.77
CA TRP A 168 -24.89 13.13 -18.45
C TRP A 168 -25.95 14.26 -18.57
N GLY A 169 -27.17 14.03 -18.17
CA GLY A 169 -28.19 15.09 -18.11
C GLY A 169 -29.03 15.29 -19.37
N SER A 170 -29.11 14.30 -20.21
CA SER A 170 -30.12 14.21 -21.27
C SER A 170 -31.40 13.61 -20.74
#